data_caf920cfe5246fc31977a34943650df6
#
_entry.id   caf920cfe5246fc31977a34943650df6
#
_cell.length_a   1.000
_cell.length_b   1.000
_cell.length_c   1.000
_cell.angle_alpha   90.00
_cell.angle_beta   90.00
_cell.angle_gamma   90.00
#
_symmetry.space_group_name_H-M   'P 1'
#
loop_
_entity.id
_entity.type
_entity.pdbx_description
1 polymer ?
#
loop_
_entity_poly.entity_id
_entity_poly.type
_entity_poly.pdbx_seq_one_letter_code
_entity_poly.pdbx_strand_id
1 'polypeptide(L)'
;MVPLIVSSSKMSRNFEAYALLTINSSLFTFHIVPCLIHKRRFINSFATMDTITIRPIAAADNAAMAAIIREALTEFGANKPGTVYYDPTTDALFQLFQTPRSCYYVAEANGILLGGAGVFPTEGLPPQVCELVKMYLHKDARGKGLGKTMIDQCMATAKILGYTQIYLETMPELEKAVQVYEKFGFQYLDGPMGNSGHFGCGKWMIKEL
;
A
#
# COMPACT_ATOMS: atom_id res chain seq x y z
N MET A 1 -48.33 12.12 5.49
CA MET A 1 -47.60 12.97 4.54
C MET A 1 -47.08 14.17 5.33
N VAL A 2 -45.85 14.16 5.77
CA VAL A 2 -45.21 15.25 6.52
C VAL A 2 -43.86 15.51 5.83
N PRO A 3 -43.56 16.75 5.41
CA PRO A 3 -42.31 17.03 4.72
C PRO A 3 -41.14 17.15 5.71
N LEU A 4 -40.05 16.46 5.42
CA LEU A 4 -38.76 16.66 6.09
C LEU A 4 -38.13 17.96 5.58
N ILE A 5 -37.97 18.91 6.48
CA ILE A 5 -37.18 20.13 6.27
C ILE A 5 -35.73 19.77 6.50
N VAL A 6 -34.89 19.80 5.43
CA VAL A 6 -33.43 19.71 5.56
C VAL A 6 -32.89 21.11 5.73
N SER A 7 -32.43 21.40 6.94
CA SER A 7 -31.71 22.63 7.26
C SER A 7 -30.26 22.51 6.74
N SER A 8 -29.88 23.35 5.79
CA SER A 8 -28.51 23.49 5.33
C SER A 8 -27.75 24.43 6.27
N SER A 9 -26.88 23.90 7.11
CA SER A 9 -25.85 24.71 7.77
C SER A 9 -24.55 24.60 6.99
N LYS A 10 -24.02 25.76 6.59
CA LYS A 10 -22.73 25.94 5.95
C LYS A 10 -21.63 25.34 6.85
N MET A 11 -20.93 24.36 6.36
CA MET A 11 -19.68 23.89 6.96
C MET A 11 -18.50 24.14 6.01
N SER A 12 -17.49 24.76 6.60
CA SER A 12 -16.29 25.29 5.95
C SER A 12 -15.43 24.22 5.29
N ARG A 13 -14.73 24.65 4.26
CA ARG A 13 -13.78 23.90 3.42
C ARG A 13 -12.69 23.22 4.24
N ASN A 14 -12.28 22.06 3.75
CA ASN A 14 -11.12 21.24 4.10
C ASN A 14 -11.35 20.11 5.10
N PHE A 15 -12.04 19.06 4.64
CA PHE A 15 -11.82 17.68 5.11
C PHE A 15 -12.32 16.71 4.02
N GLU A 16 -11.41 16.10 3.27
CA GLU A 16 -11.72 14.92 2.47
C GLU A 16 -11.85 13.71 3.39
N ALA A 17 -13.07 13.22 3.55
CA ALA A 17 -13.35 12.03 4.34
C ALA A 17 -13.37 10.80 3.42
N TYR A 18 -12.45 9.88 3.63
CA TYR A 18 -12.53 8.53 3.08
C TYR A 18 -13.38 7.68 4.01
N ALA A 19 -14.50 7.15 3.52
CA ALA A 19 -15.41 6.30 4.27
C ALA A 19 -14.97 4.83 4.23
N LEU A 20 -14.75 4.21 5.38
CA LEU A 20 -14.64 2.76 5.54
C LEU A 20 -16.04 2.19 5.81
N LEU A 21 -16.52 1.31 4.92
CA LEU A 21 -17.75 0.55 5.14
C LEU A 21 -17.42 -0.74 5.91
N THR A 22 -17.91 -0.86 7.13
CA THR A 22 -17.96 -2.14 7.85
C THR A 22 -19.36 -2.72 7.75
N ILE A 23 -19.50 -3.93 7.21
CA ILE A 23 -20.77 -4.67 7.16
C ILE A 23 -20.82 -5.60 8.39
N ASN A 24 -21.76 -5.38 9.27
CA ASN A 24 -22.06 -6.31 10.37
C ASN A 24 -23.42 -6.98 10.10
N SER A 25 -23.44 -8.31 10.11
CA SER A 25 -24.50 -9.16 9.56
C SER A 25 -25.78 -9.31 10.41
N SER A 26 -26.08 -8.41 11.30
CA SER A 26 -27.26 -8.61 12.16
C SER A 26 -28.19 -7.41 12.39
N LEU A 27 -28.03 -6.30 11.66
CA LEU A 27 -29.07 -5.25 11.61
C LEU A 27 -28.64 -4.19 10.57
N PHE A 28 -29.47 -3.89 9.60
CA PHE A 28 -29.24 -2.83 8.61
C PHE A 28 -29.35 -1.45 9.27
N THR A 29 -28.26 -1.00 9.83
CA THR A 29 -28.11 0.40 10.25
C THR A 29 -26.84 0.94 9.61
N PHE A 30 -27.02 1.84 8.63
CA PHE A 30 -25.89 2.53 8.02
C PHE A 30 -25.36 3.59 8.99
N HIS A 31 -24.25 3.32 9.62
CA HIS A 31 -23.49 4.32 10.35
C HIS A 31 -22.30 4.74 9.51
N ILE A 32 -22.30 6.00 9.09
CA ILE A 32 -21.11 6.64 8.54
C ILE A 32 -20.19 6.89 9.73
N VAL A 33 -19.19 6.04 9.90
CA VAL A 33 -18.16 6.26 10.90
C VAL A 33 -17.06 7.11 10.24
N PRO A 34 -16.75 8.30 10.76
CA PRO A 34 -15.57 9.04 10.30
C PRO A 34 -14.34 8.14 10.47
N CYS A 35 -13.46 8.14 9.50
CA CYS A 35 -12.22 7.37 9.54
C CYS A 35 -11.40 7.80 10.77
N LEU A 36 -11.67 7.15 11.90
CA LEU A 36 -10.83 7.25 13.09
C LEU A 36 -9.53 6.51 12.76
N ILE A 37 -8.47 7.27 12.67
CA ILE A 37 -7.09 6.78 12.58
C ILE A 37 -6.91 5.74 13.69
N HIS A 38 -6.98 4.45 13.35
CA HIS A 38 -6.65 3.39 14.28
C HIS A 38 -5.13 3.41 14.48
N LYS A 39 -4.69 4.17 15.49
CA LYS A 39 -3.35 4.00 16.04
C LYS A 39 -3.29 2.61 16.67
N ARG A 40 -2.93 1.58 15.91
CA ARG A 40 -2.57 0.30 16.49
C ARG A 40 -1.24 0.49 17.20
N ARG A 41 -1.28 0.66 18.53
CA ARG A 41 -0.11 0.61 19.39
C ARG A 41 0.31 -0.84 19.51
N PHE A 42 1.42 -1.20 18.88
CA PHE A 42 2.13 -2.42 19.22
C PHE A 42 3.06 -2.10 20.40
N ILE A 43 2.71 -2.58 21.60
CA ILE A 43 3.58 -2.46 22.78
C ILE A 43 4.39 -3.74 22.85
N ASN A 44 5.66 -3.70 22.43
CA ASN A 44 6.66 -4.69 22.84
C ASN A 44 7.64 -4.01 23.78
N SER A 45 7.80 -4.59 24.95
CA SER A 45 8.57 -4.06 26.07
C SER A 45 10.09 -4.04 25.83
N PHE A 46 10.72 -3.06 26.42
CA PHE A 46 12.12 -2.70 26.59
C PHE A 46 12.69 -1.71 25.57
N ALA A 47 13.05 -0.53 26.12
CA ALA A 47 13.46 0.73 25.51
C ALA A 47 12.28 1.42 24.80
N THR A 48 12.13 2.70 24.96
CA THR A 48 11.07 3.54 24.32
C THR A 48 10.88 3.16 22.86
N MET A 49 9.99 2.19 22.60
CA MET A 49 9.74 1.76 21.24
C MET A 49 8.89 2.83 20.59
N ASP A 50 9.47 3.49 19.62
CA ASP A 50 8.78 4.42 18.75
C ASP A 50 7.52 3.78 18.18
N THR A 51 6.38 4.42 18.42
CA THR A 51 5.11 3.91 17.91
C THR A 51 5.12 4.05 16.39
N ILE A 52 5.16 2.91 15.68
CA ILE A 52 5.03 2.90 14.22
C ILE A 52 3.58 3.17 13.86
N THR A 53 3.36 4.19 13.04
CA THR A 53 2.06 4.54 12.46
C THR A 53 2.07 4.20 10.97
N ILE A 54 1.00 3.53 10.50
CA ILE A 54 0.76 3.31 9.06
C ILE A 54 -0.39 4.23 8.67
N ARG A 55 -0.16 5.04 7.63
CA ARG A 55 -1.12 6.02 7.12
C ARG A 55 -1.08 6.10 5.60
N PRO A 56 -2.13 6.63 4.95
CA PRO A 56 -2.06 6.99 3.54
C PRO A 56 -0.90 7.96 3.27
N ILE A 57 -0.33 7.85 2.06
CA ILE A 57 0.72 8.76 1.59
C ILE A 57 0.20 10.19 1.47
N ALA A 58 1.04 11.16 1.77
CA ALA A 58 0.82 12.58 1.51
C ALA A 58 1.85 13.12 0.49
N ALA A 59 1.54 14.25 -0.15
CA ALA A 59 2.45 14.84 -1.15
C ALA A 59 3.86 15.12 -0.59
N ALA A 60 3.96 15.47 0.69
CA ALA A 60 5.23 15.72 1.37
C ALA A 60 6.11 14.46 1.51
N ASP A 61 5.55 13.26 1.37
CA ASP A 61 6.27 12.00 1.54
C ASP A 61 7.04 11.59 0.27
N ASN A 62 6.69 12.15 -0.89
CA ASN A 62 7.23 11.73 -2.18
C ASN A 62 8.75 11.61 -2.18
N ALA A 63 9.46 12.68 -1.79
CA ALA A 63 10.92 12.71 -1.83
C ALA A 63 11.56 11.66 -0.91
N ALA A 64 11.04 11.51 0.32
CA ALA A 64 11.56 10.57 1.29
C ALA A 64 11.30 9.12 0.85
N MET A 65 10.10 8.83 0.31
CA MET A 65 9.80 7.50 -0.23
C MET A 65 10.63 7.16 -1.46
N ALA A 66 10.83 8.10 -2.38
CA ALA A 66 11.70 7.91 -3.53
C ALA A 66 13.15 7.57 -3.12
N ALA A 67 13.66 8.25 -2.09
CA ALA A 67 14.98 7.95 -1.53
C ALA A 67 15.04 6.51 -0.96
N ILE A 68 14.07 6.12 -0.13
CA ILE A 68 14.01 4.76 0.45
C ILE A 68 13.97 3.69 -0.65
N ILE A 69 13.17 3.90 -1.70
CA ILE A 69 13.05 2.97 -2.83
C ILE A 69 14.40 2.82 -3.52
N ARG A 70 15.05 3.93 -3.88
CA ARG A 70 16.33 3.92 -4.60
C ARG A 70 17.47 3.37 -3.76
N GLU A 71 17.53 3.72 -2.48
CA GLU A 71 18.51 3.15 -1.55
C GLU A 71 18.35 1.63 -1.43
N ALA A 72 17.12 1.14 -1.27
CA ALA A 72 16.87 -0.30 -1.20
C ALA A 72 17.28 -1.01 -2.50
N LEU A 73 16.92 -0.49 -3.66
CA LEU A 73 17.28 -1.09 -4.94
C LEU A 73 18.80 -1.06 -5.18
N THR A 74 19.48 0.01 -4.77
CA THR A 74 20.96 0.11 -4.86
C THR A 74 21.63 -0.90 -3.95
N GLU A 75 21.15 -1.06 -2.72
CA GLU A 75 21.71 -2.03 -1.74
C GLU A 75 21.71 -3.47 -2.28
N PHE A 76 20.66 -3.84 -3.03
CA PHE A 76 20.53 -5.18 -3.59
C PHE A 76 21.03 -5.31 -5.04
N GLY A 77 21.71 -4.30 -5.60
CA GLY A 77 22.22 -4.31 -6.98
C GLY A 77 21.11 -4.35 -8.03
N ALA A 78 19.91 -3.88 -7.65
CA ALA A 78 18.69 -3.87 -8.47
C ALA A 78 18.40 -2.48 -9.09
N ASN A 79 19.36 -1.56 -9.06
CA ASN A 79 19.27 -0.22 -9.64
C ASN A 79 19.55 -0.26 -11.17
N LYS A 80 18.73 -1.03 -11.89
CA LYS A 80 18.89 -1.33 -13.33
C LYS A 80 17.78 -0.64 -14.15
N PRO A 81 18.01 -0.37 -15.46
CA PRO A 81 16.95 0.03 -16.37
C PRO A 81 15.77 -0.97 -16.34
N GLY A 82 14.54 -0.45 -16.48
CA GLY A 82 13.33 -1.27 -16.44
C GLY A 82 12.93 -1.73 -15.04
N THR A 83 13.45 -1.07 -14.01
CA THR A 83 13.00 -1.26 -12.61
C THR A 83 12.41 0.03 -12.07
N VAL A 84 11.76 -0.04 -10.91
CA VAL A 84 11.20 1.09 -10.19
C VAL A 84 12.23 2.20 -9.91
N TYR A 85 13.53 1.89 -9.94
CA TYR A 85 14.60 2.87 -9.72
C TYR A 85 14.56 4.04 -10.72
N TYR A 86 14.30 3.74 -11.99
CA TYR A 86 14.25 4.71 -13.09
C TYR A 86 12.82 5.11 -13.48
N ASP A 87 11.82 4.56 -12.81
CA ASP A 87 10.42 4.91 -13.05
C ASP A 87 10.16 6.34 -12.53
N PRO A 88 9.78 7.29 -13.42
CA PRO A 88 9.55 8.69 -13.02
C PRO A 88 8.39 8.82 -12.02
N THR A 89 7.46 7.87 -11.98
CA THR A 89 6.35 7.88 -11.01
C THR A 89 6.83 7.66 -9.58
N THR A 90 8.06 7.18 -9.39
CA THR A 90 8.67 7.02 -8.07
C THR A 90 8.85 8.36 -7.34
N ASP A 91 9.05 9.47 -8.07
CA ASP A 91 9.15 10.80 -7.49
C ASP A 91 7.79 11.47 -7.25
N ALA A 92 6.71 10.88 -7.74
CA ALA A 92 5.37 11.43 -7.70
C ALA A 92 4.33 10.40 -7.20
N LEU A 93 4.68 9.63 -6.17
CA LEU A 93 3.82 8.54 -5.65
C LEU A 93 2.45 9.06 -5.20
N PHE A 94 2.40 10.16 -4.48
CA PHE A 94 1.12 10.74 -4.07
C PHE A 94 0.20 11.00 -5.26
N GLN A 95 0.74 11.57 -6.34
CA GLN A 95 -0.01 11.86 -7.55
C GLN A 95 -0.43 10.57 -8.28
N LEU A 96 0.46 9.59 -8.39
CA LEU A 96 0.17 8.29 -8.97
C LEU A 96 -1.03 7.62 -8.29
N PHE A 97 -1.06 7.64 -6.96
CA PHE A 97 -2.10 7.00 -6.17
C PHE A 97 -3.37 7.84 -5.96
N GLN A 98 -3.56 8.93 -6.72
CA GLN A 98 -4.89 9.53 -6.95
C GLN A 98 -5.72 8.75 -7.98
N THR A 99 -5.12 7.74 -8.63
CA THR A 99 -5.82 6.85 -9.56
C THR A 99 -6.95 6.09 -8.84
N PRO A 100 -8.17 6.03 -9.40
CA PRO A 100 -9.27 5.27 -8.79
C PRO A 100 -8.90 3.81 -8.54
N ARG A 101 -9.39 3.24 -7.45
CA ARG A 101 -9.10 1.87 -7.00
C ARG A 101 -7.62 1.61 -6.69
N SER A 102 -6.86 2.63 -6.36
CA SER A 102 -5.48 2.52 -5.87
C SER A 102 -5.35 3.06 -4.46
N CYS A 103 -4.32 2.64 -3.76
CA CYS A 103 -3.90 3.27 -2.50
C CYS A 103 -2.41 3.02 -2.27
N TYR A 104 -1.77 3.93 -1.54
CA TYR A 104 -0.42 3.76 -1.07
C TYR A 104 -0.34 4.12 0.42
N TYR A 105 0.28 3.26 1.20
CA TYR A 105 0.52 3.47 2.62
C TYR A 105 2.00 3.72 2.87
N VAL A 106 2.27 4.60 3.82
CA VAL A 106 3.59 4.82 4.39
C VAL A 106 3.60 4.43 5.86
N ALA A 107 4.70 3.87 6.31
CA ALA A 107 4.97 3.63 7.72
C ALA A 107 5.95 4.68 8.24
N GLU A 108 5.67 5.26 9.39
CA GLU A 108 6.52 6.26 10.03
C GLU A 108 6.66 6.01 11.52
N ALA A 109 7.77 6.46 12.10
CA ALA A 109 7.98 6.58 13.53
C ALA A 109 8.63 7.93 13.81
N ASN A 110 8.08 8.69 14.78
CA ASN A 110 8.58 10.04 15.17
C ASN A 110 8.76 11.01 13.99
N GLY A 111 7.88 10.93 12.99
CA GLY A 111 7.96 11.77 11.79
C GLY A 111 9.00 11.33 10.74
N ILE A 112 9.67 10.19 10.96
CA ILE A 112 10.63 9.62 10.02
C ILE A 112 9.96 8.47 9.26
N LEU A 113 9.98 8.51 7.92
CA LEU A 113 9.45 7.44 7.09
C LEU A 113 10.35 6.19 7.18
N LEU A 114 9.69 5.06 7.35
CA LEU A 114 10.31 3.73 7.44
C LEU A 114 10.10 2.91 6.16
N GLY A 115 9.20 3.32 5.29
CA GLY A 115 8.89 2.65 4.03
C GLY A 115 7.44 2.79 3.63
N GLY A 116 7.06 2.10 2.56
CA GLY A 116 5.71 2.12 2.04
C GLY A 116 5.38 0.91 1.17
N ALA A 117 4.10 0.76 0.85
CA ALA A 117 3.55 -0.22 -0.08
C ALA A 117 2.18 0.23 -0.60
N GLY A 118 1.82 -0.16 -1.80
CA GLY A 118 0.51 0.17 -2.36
C GLY A 118 -0.09 -0.93 -3.20
N VAL A 119 -1.37 -0.76 -3.54
CA VAL A 119 -2.07 -1.54 -4.55
C VAL A 119 -2.49 -0.64 -5.69
N PHE A 120 -2.36 -1.14 -6.92
CA PHE A 120 -2.57 -0.35 -8.11
C PHE A 120 -3.28 -1.15 -9.21
N PRO A 121 -4.20 -0.54 -9.99
CA PRO A 121 -4.84 -1.15 -11.15
C PRO A 121 -3.92 -1.05 -12.39
N THR A 122 -2.83 -1.81 -12.36
CA THR A 122 -1.83 -1.78 -13.45
C THR A 122 -2.46 -2.10 -14.79
N GLU A 123 -2.08 -1.35 -15.80
CA GLU A 123 -2.57 -1.52 -17.17
C GLU A 123 -2.35 -2.95 -17.65
N GLY A 124 -3.32 -3.48 -18.38
CA GLY A 124 -3.29 -4.85 -18.91
C GLY A 124 -3.67 -5.94 -17.90
N LEU A 125 -3.82 -5.64 -16.61
CA LEU A 125 -4.37 -6.59 -15.65
C LEU A 125 -5.90 -6.73 -15.82
N PRO A 126 -6.46 -7.94 -15.58
CA PRO A 126 -7.90 -8.11 -15.48
C PRO A 126 -8.52 -7.21 -14.42
N PRO A 127 -9.77 -6.74 -14.57
CA PRO A 127 -10.40 -5.77 -13.64
C PRO A 127 -10.49 -6.22 -12.19
N GLN A 128 -10.47 -7.55 -11.94
CA GLN A 128 -10.50 -8.14 -10.60
C GLN A 128 -9.12 -8.31 -9.97
N VAL A 129 -8.03 -8.01 -10.69
CA VAL A 129 -6.63 -8.15 -10.23
C VAL A 129 -6.05 -6.76 -9.98
N CYS A 130 -5.41 -6.56 -8.83
CA CYS A 130 -4.53 -5.42 -8.59
C CYS A 130 -3.08 -5.87 -8.45
N GLU A 131 -2.17 -4.93 -8.59
CA GLU A 131 -0.75 -5.17 -8.33
C GLU A 131 -0.35 -4.63 -6.94
N LEU A 132 0.39 -5.42 -6.16
CA LEU A 132 1.14 -4.95 -4.99
C LEU A 132 2.41 -4.29 -5.50
N VAL A 133 2.48 -2.97 -5.37
CA VAL A 133 3.53 -2.18 -6.01
C VAL A 133 4.37 -1.40 -5.02
N LYS A 134 5.61 -1.12 -5.42
CA LYS A 134 6.54 -0.20 -4.75
C LYS A 134 6.66 -0.44 -3.24
N MET A 135 6.73 -1.73 -2.86
CA MET A 135 6.88 -2.16 -1.47
C MET A 135 8.35 -2.16 -1.07
N TYR A 136 8.77 -1.12 -0.38
CA TYR A 136 10.15 -0.94 0.08
C TYR A 136 10.19 -0.44 1.51
N LEU A 137 11.17 -0.94 2.28
CA LEU A 137 11.43 -0.53 3.65
C LEU A 137 12.86 -0.04 3.80
N HIS A 138 13.03 1.02 4.57
CA HIS A 138 14.36 1.44 5.05
C HIS A 138 15.05 0.26 5.75
N LYS A 139 16.38 0.14 5.59
CA LYS A 139 17.15 -1.02 6.11
C LYS A 139 16.93 -1.27 7.60
N ASP A 140 16.86 -0.22 8.41
CA ASP A 140 16.71 -0.30 9.86
C ASP A 140 15.29 -0.71 10.31
N ALA A 141 14.30 -0.66 9.40
CA ALA A 141 12.93 -1.07 9.65
C ALA A 141 12.65 -2.54 9.27
N ARG A 142 13.59 -3.20 8.59
CA ARG A 142 13.43 -4.58 8.13
C ARG A 142 13.63 -5.58 9.27
N GLY A 143 13.09 -6.78 9.08
CA GLY A 143 13.23 -7.88 10.04
C GLY A 143 12.40 -7.75 11.33
N LYS A 144 11.58 -6.69 11.45
CA LYS A 144 10.77 -6.38 12.64
C LYS A 144 9.26 -6.60 12.42
N GLY A 145 8.87 -7.33 11.38
CA GLY A 145 7.47 -7.63 11.06
C GLY A 145 6.74 -6.52 10.28
N LEU A 146 7.33 -5.34 10.10
CA LEU A 146 6.67 -4.21 9.42
C LEU A 146 6.23 -4.57 8.00
N GLY A 147 7.09 -5.27 7.22
CA GLY A 147 6.75 -5.70 5.87
C GLY A 147 5.50 -6.58 5.83
N LYS A 148 5.38 -7.52 6.80
CA LYS A 148 4.17 -8.34 6.94
C LYS A 148 2.94 -7.47 7.17
N THR A 149 3.01 -6.55 8.11
CA THR A 149 1.90 -5.64 8.43
C THR A 149 1.47 -4.79 7.23
N MET A 150 2.44 -4.31 6.42
CA MET A 150 2.16 -3.54 5.20
C MET A 150 1.47 -4.38 4.13
N ILE A 151 1.90 -5.64 3.93
CA ILE A 151 1.25 -6.56 2.99
C ILE A 151 -0.17 -6.87 3.44
N ASP A 152 -0.38 -7.20 4.73
CA ASP A 152 -1.71 -7.45 5.29
C ASP A 152 -2.64 -6.25 5.08
N GLN A 153 -2.13 -5.02 5.29
CA GLN A 153 -2.89 -3.79 5.06
C GLN A 153 -3.26 -3.61 3.58
N CYS A 154 -2.32 -3.85 2.66
CA CYS A 154 -2.57 -3.78 1.22
C CYS A 154 -3.60 -4.81 0.78
N MET A 155 -3.50 -6.07 1.22
CA MET A 155 -4.47 -7.12 0.89
C MET A 155 -5.88 -6.81 1.42
N ALA A 156 -5.97 -6.30 2.66
CA ALA A 156 -7.25 -5.89 3.23
C ALA A 156 -7.90 -4.77 2.40
N THR A 157 -7.10 -3.77 2.00
CA THR A 157 -7.57 -2.66 1.17
C THR A 157 -7.94 -3.12 -0.25
N ALA A 158 -7.17 -4.02 -0.85
CA ALA A 158 -7.50 -4.58 -2.16
C ALA A 158 -8.90 -5.22 -2.17
N LYS A 159 -9.24 -6.00 -1.13
CA LYS A 159 -10.60 -6.55 -0.97
C LYS A 159 -11.68 -5.48 -0.89
N ILE A 160 -11.44 -4.41 -0.10
CA ILE A 160 -12.38 -3.29 0.03
C ILE A 160 -12.58 -2.57 -1.31
N LEU A 161 -11.51 -2.47 -2.11
CA LEU A 161 -11.56 -1.89 -3.46
C LEU A 161 -12.19 -2.82 -4.51
N GLY A 162 -12.64 -4.03 -4.11
CA GLY A 162 -13.35 -4.97 -4.96
C GLY A 162 -12.45 -5.84 -5.83
N TYR A 163 -11.17 -5.99 -5.47
CA TYR A 163 -10.29 -6.95 -6.09
C TYR A 163 -10.45 -8.35 -5.45
N THR A 164 -10.28 -9.40 -6.25
CA THR A 164 -10.30 -10.79 -5.78
C THR A 164 -8.93 -11.44 -5.84
N GLN A 165 -7.99 -10.83 -6.57
CA GLN A 165 -6.62 -11.30 -6.70
C GLN A 165 -5.64 -10.15 -6.56
N ILE A 166 -4.45 -10.46 -6.06
CA ILE A 166 -3.33 -9.54 -5.98
C ILE A 166 -2.10 -10.17 -6.65
N TYR A 167 -1.54 -9.42 -7.58
CA TYR A 167 -0.36 -9.75 -8.38
C TYR A 167 0.83 -8.94 -7.88
N LEU A 168 2.05 -9.38 -8.12
CA LEU A 168 3.27 -8.60 -7.90
C LEU A 168 4.37 -9.00 -8.88
N GLU A 169 5.27 -8.04 -9.12
CA GLU A 169 6.52 -8.22 -9.82
C GLU A 169 7.69 -7.98 -8.87
N THR A 170 8.70 -8.84 -8.95
CA THR A 170 9.89 -8.72 -8.10
C THR A 170 11.13 -9.25 -8.83
N MET A 171 12.26 -9.18 -8.17
CA MET A 171 13.54 -9.56 -8.74
C MET A 171 14.20 -10.66 -7.92
N PRO A 172 14.98 -11.55 -8.56
CA PRO A 172 15.73 -12.59 -7.84
C PRO A 172 16.63 -12.04 -6.73
N GLU A 173 17.21 -10.86 -6.93
CA GLU A 173 18.08 -10.19 -5.99
C GLU A 173 17.40 -9.84 -4.65
N LEU A 174 16.07 -9.75 -4.64
CA LEU A 174 15.26 -9.45 -3.46
C LEU A 174 14.80 -10.73 -2.74
N GLU A 175 15.69 -11.69 -2.53
CA GLU A 175 15.39 -13.02 -2.00
C GLU A 175 14.53 -13.01 -0.73
N LYS A 176 14.85 -12.12 0.23
CA LYS A 176 14.08 -12.02 1.48
C LYS A 176 12.63 -11.58 1.25
N ALA A 177 12.39 -10.71 0.28
CA ALA A 177 11.04 -10.30 -0.09
C ALA A 177 10.29 -11.47 -0.77
N VAL A 178 10.94 -12.20 -1.66
CA VAL A 178 10.38 -13.39 -2.30
C VAL A 178 9.92 -14.41 -1.25
N GLN A 179 10.78 -14.75 -0.27
CA GLN A 179 10.43 -15.66 0.82
C GLN A 179 9.23 -15.18 1.66
N VAL A 180 9.06 -13.86 1.82
CA VAL A 180 7.90 -13.29 2.49
C VAL A 180 6.64 -13.53 1.63
N TYR A 181 6.68 -13.28 0.34
CA TYR A 181 5.55 -13.49 -0.57
C TYR A 181 5.14 -14.96 -0.63
N GLU A 182 6.11 -15.90 -0.66
CA GLU A 182 5.85 -17.34 -0.57
C GLU A 182 5.10 -17.70 0.73
N LYS A 183 5.55 -17.18 1.88
CA LYS A 183 4.87 -17.39 3.17
C LYS A 183 3.47 -16.78 3.23
N PHE A 184 3.20 -15.75 2.44
CA PHE A 184 1.85 -15.21 2.25
C PHE A 184 0.99 -16.06 1.33
N GLY A 185 1.55 -17.08 0.68
CA GLY A 185 0.84 -17.99 -0.23
C GLY A 185 0.71 -17.44 -1.64
N PHE A 186 1.56 -16.50 -2.05
CA PHE A 186 1.68 -16.13 -3.45
C PHE A 186 2.24 -17.30 -4.27
N GLN A 187 1.68 -17.52 -5.43
CA GLN A 187 2.08 -18.56 -6.38
C GLN A 187 2.86 -17.92 -7.52
N TYR A 188 3.90 -18.60 -8.00
CA TYR A 188 4.68 -18.15 -9.14
C TYR A 188 3.87 -18.22 -10.44
N LEU A 189 4.19 -17.30 -11.34
CA LEU A 189 3.73 -17.28 -12.72
C LEU A 189 4.93 -17.43 -13.66
N ASP A 190 4.68 -17.95 -14.86
CA ASP A 190 5.72 -18.16 -15.90
C ASP A 190 6.11 -16.85 -16.60
N GLY A 191 5.34 -15.77 -16.41
CA GLY A 191 5.59 -14.47 -17.03
C GLY A 191 4.75 -13.36 -16.44
N PRO A 192 4.95 -12.11 -16.92
CA PRO A 192 4.19 -10.94 -16.45
C PRO A 192 2.72 -11.03 -16.91
N MET A 193 1.82 -10.53 -16.04
CA MET A 193 0.39 -10.48 -16.35
C MET A 193 -0.06 -9.15 -16.96
N GLY A 194 0.62 -8.07 -16.65
CA GLY A 194 0.21 -6.72 -17.03
C GLY A 194 1.28 -5.98 -17.80
N ASN A 195 1.09 -4.71 -17.97
CA ASN A 195 2.01 -3.79 -18.61
C ASN A 195 2.49 -2.74 -17.58
N SER A 196 3.23 -3.20 -16.57
CA SER A 196 3.80 -2.34 -15.52
C SER A 196 4.92 -1.42 -16.06
N GLY A 197 5.51 -1.74 -17.19
CA GLY A 197 6.71 -1.10 -17.71
C GLY A 197 8.01 -1.58 -17.05
N HIS A 198 7.94 -2.46 -16.07
CA HIS A 198 9.11 -2.92 -15.29
C HIS A 198 9.74 -4.19 -15.88
N PHE A 199 10.24 -4.11 -17.12
CA PHE A 199 10.86 -5.24 -17.80
C PHE A 199 12.15 -5.78 -17.15
N GLY A 200 12.68 -5.09 -16.15
CA GLY A 200 13.81 -5.54 -15.33
C GLY A 200 13.44 -6.53 -14.24
N CYS A 201 12.14 -6.76 -13.98
CA CYS A 201 11.65 -7.78 -13.06
C CYS A 201 11.73 -9.18 -13.70
N GLY A 202 12.13 -10.19 -12.95
CA GLY A 202 12.29 -11.56 -13.43
C GLY A 202 11.49 -12.59 -12.64
N LYS A 203 10.65 -12.15 -11.70
CA LYS A 203 9.74 -13.00 -10.92
C LYS A 203 8.37 -12.35 -10.83
N TRP A 204 7.36 -13.14 -11.11
CA TRP A 204 5.95 -12.74 -11.10
C TRP A 204 5.18 -13.69 -10.21
N MET A 205 4.34 -13.15 -9.36
CA MET A 205 3.57 -13.95 -8.41
C MET A 205 2.15 -13.41 -8.28
N ILE A 206 1.20 -14.31 -7.99
CA ILE A 206 -0.22 -13.97 -7.80
C ILE A 206 -0.77 -14.70 -6.57
N LYS A 207 -1.80 -14.11 -5.98
CA LYS A 207 -2.51 -14.69 -4.85
C LYS A 207 -4.00 -14.34 -4.90
N GLU A 208 -4.85 -15.31 -4.55
CA GLU A 208 -6.26 -15.06 -4.21
C GLU A 208 -6.37 -14.27 -2.90
N LEU A 209 -7.30 -13.31 -2.86
CA LEU A 209 -7.52 -12.42 -1.72
C LEU A 209 -8.57 -12.94 -0.74
#